data_ced8a9282425a6ca02168fb05d28fd85
#
_entry.id   ced8a9282425a6ca02168fb05d28fd85
#
_cell.length_a   1.000
_cell.length_b   1.000
_cell.length_c   1.000
_cell.angle_alpha   90.00
_cell.angle_beta   90.00
_cell.angle_gamma   90.00
#
_symmetry.space_group_name_H-M   'P 1'
#
loop_
_entity.id
_entity.type
_entity.pdbx_description
1 polymer ?
#
loop_
_entity_poly.entity_id
_entity_poly.type
_entity_poly.pdbx_seq_one_letter_code
_entity_poly.pdbx_strand_id
1 'polypeptide(L)' 'MNDNFTELAKIKLDNGSFEIIKPGDYVECSITGKKIALENLKYWNVELQEIYFSPEVALQR' A
#
# COMPACT_ATOMS: atom_id res chain seq x y z
N MET A 1 -1.81 -21.19 -5.52
CA MET A 1 -1.06 -20.60 -5.66
C MET A 1 -0.53 -20.01 -4.67
N ASN A 2 0.33 -19.56 -4.53
CA ASN A 2 0.80 -19.04 -3.48
C ASN A 2 0.88 -17.69 -3.56
N ASP A 3 0.44 -17.04 -2.61
CA ASP A 3 0.62 -15.72 -2.55
C ASP A 3 1.88 -15.53 -1.89
N ASN A 4 2.74 -14.94 -2.08
CA ASN A 4 4.00 -14.73 -1.47
C ASN A 4 3.99 -13.60 -0.48
N PHE A 5 2.85 -13.30 0.12
CA PHE A 5 2.73 -12.22 1.09
C PHE A 5 3.16 -12.73 2.45
N THR A 6 4.47 -12.72 2.72
CA THR A 6 5.00 -13.24 3.95
C THR A 6 5.44 -12.16 4.91
N GLU A 7 5.82 -10.99 4.42
CA GLU A 7 6.31 -9.93 5.28
C GLU A 7 5.66 -8.62 4.93
N LEU A 8 5.11 -7.96 5.94
CA LEU A 8 4.54 -6.63 5.77
C LEU A 8 5.65 -5.61 5.65
N ALA A 9 5.64 -4.87 4.58
CA ALA A 9 6.63 -3.82 4.36
C ALA A 9 6.17 -2.54 5.05
N LYS A 10 7.15 -1.71 5.45
CA LYS A 10 6.86 -0.38 5.92
C LYS A 10 7.39 0.60 4.91
N ILE A 11 6.56 1.52 4.49
CA ILE A 11 6.94 2.48 3.47
C ILE A 11 6.50 3.86 3.87
N LYS A 12 7.18 4.86 3.33
CA LYS A 12 6.80 6.25 3.47
C LYS A 12 6.31 6.74 2.12
N LEU A 13 5.13 7.30 2.09
CA LEU A 13 4.51 7.73 0.84
C LEU A 13 4.97 9.11 0.44
N ASP A 14 5.21 9.28 -0.85
CA ASP A 14 5.67 10.53 -1.40
C ASP A 14 4.91 10.82 -2.66
N ASN A 15 5.10 12.00 -3.24
CA ASN A 15 4.44 12.36 -4.48
C ASN A 15 5.01 11.52 -5.61
N GLY A 16 4.19 10.66 -6.17
CA GLY A 16 4.58 9.85 -7.32
C GLY A 16 5.42 8.63 -7.00
N SER A 17 5.77 8.42 -5.71
CA SER A 17 6.57 7.25 -5.38
C SER A 17 6.49 6.98 -3.89
N PHE A 18 7.21 5.98 -3.42
CA PHE A 18 7.29 5.71 -1.99
C PHE A 18 8.69 5.21 -1.66
N GLU A 19 9.05 5.35 -0.40
CA GLU A 19 10.36 4.92 0.09
C GLU A 19 10.15 3.74 1.01
N ILE A 20 10.92 2.67 0.81
CA ILE A 20 10.80 1.49 1.65
C ILE A 20 11.64 1.70 2.90
N ILE A 21 10.97 1.73 4.05
CA ILE A 21 11.63 1.88 5.33
C ILE A 21 12.01 0.51 5.87
N LYS A 22 11.08 -0.44 5.78
CA LYS A 22 11.35 -1.82 6.19
C LYS A 22 10.97 -2.73 5.03
N PRO A 23 11.88 -3.56 4.55
CA PRO A 23 11.59 -4.43 3.41
C PRO A 23 10.46 -5.40 3.70
N GLY A 24 9.73 -5.76 2.67
CA GLY A 24 8.65 -6.72 2.78
C GLY A 24 8.07 -6.99 1.42
N ASP A 25 7.06 -7.85 1.38
CA ASP A 25 6.43 -8.27 0.14
C ASP A 25 5.20 -7.47 -0.19
N TYR A 26 4.54 -6.90 0.81
CA TYR A 26 3.25 -6.27 0.60
C TYR A 26 3.00 -5.19 1.63
N VAL A 27 1.96 -4.41 1.37
CA VAL A 27 1.43 -3.46 2.35
C VAL A 27 -0.07 -3.70 2.43
N GLU A 28 -0.71 -3.08 3.42
CA GLU A 28 -2.14 -3.25 3.61
C GLU A 28 -2.87 -1.96 3.35
N CYS A 29 -4.03 -2.08 2.72
CA CYS A 29 -4.91 -0.94 2.50
C CYS A 29 -5.32 -0.33 3.82
N SER A 30 -5.22 0.98 3.93
CA SER A 30 -5.55 1.67 5.18
C SER A 30 -7.04 1.63 5.49
N ILE A 31 -7.87 1.39 4.48
CA ILE A 31 -9.32 1.41 4.64
C ILE A 31 -9.88 -0.01 4.78
N THR A 32 -9.48 -0.91 3.88
CA THR A 32 -10.06 -2.24 3.85
C THR A 32 -9.20 -3.32 4.51
N GLY A 33 -7.91 -3.05 4.69
CA GLY A 33 -7.01 -4.05 5.25
C GLY A 33 -6.57 -5.10 4.27
N LYS A 34 -6.92 -4.96 3.00
CA LYS A 34 -6.53 -5.94 2.00
C LYS A 34 -5.04 -5.83 1.70
N LYS A 35 -4.42 -6.97 1.41
CA LYS A 35 -3.00 -6.99 1.09
C LYS A 35 -2.77 -6.52 -0.33
N ILE A 36 -1.75 -5.70 -0.51
CA ILE A 36 -1.40 -5.14 -1.81
C ILE A 36 0.08 -5.41 -2.04
N ALA A 37 0.40 -6.14 -3.10
CA ALA A 37 1.79 -6.34 -3.46
C ALA A 37 2.42 -4.98 -3.78
N LEU A 38 3.68 -4.79 -3.39
CA LEU A 38 4.33 -3.50 -3.62
C LEU A 38 4.33 -3.13 -5.10
N GLU A 39 4.47 -4.11 -5.98
CA GLU A 39 4.48 -3.83 -7.41
C GLU A 39 3.11 -3.38 -7.92
N ASN A 40 2.06 -3.65 -7.15
CA ASN A 40 0.71 -3.25 -7.53
C ASN A 40 0.22 -2.02 -6.80
N LEU A 41 1.05 -1.44 -5.96
CA LEU A 41 0.65 -0.26 -5.19
C LEU A 41 0.64 0.96 -6.11
N LYS A 42 -0.52 1.58 -6.26
CA LYS A 42 -0.70 2.70 -7.17
C LYS A 42 -1.47 3.87 -6.58
N TYR A 43 -2.23 3.64 -5.53
CA TYR A 43 -3.11 4.67 -4.99
C TYR A 43 -2.80 4.93 -3.53
N TRP A 44 -2.46 6.17 -3.19
CA TRP A 44 -2.21 6.54 -1.80
C TRP A 44 -2.39 8.04 -1.63
N ASN A 45 -2.49 8.46 -0.37
CA ASN A 45 -2.61 9.86 -0.01
C ASN A 45 -1.39 10.25 0.80
N VAL A 46 -0.61 11.18 0.30
CA VAL A 46 0.65 11.57 0.92
C VAL A 46 0.40 12.31 2.25
N GLU A 47 -0.58 13.18 2.27
CA GLU A 47 -0.85 13.95 3.47
C GLU A 47 -1.30 13.08 4.63
N LEU A 48 -2.14 12.11 4.34
CA LEU A 48 -2.65 11.21 5.36
C LEU A 48 -1.78 9.97 5.54
N GLN A 49 -0.83 9.76 4.63
CA GLN A 49 0.00 8.55 4.63
C GLN A 49 -0.87 7.32 4.63
N GLU A 50 -1.88 7.32 3.78
CA GLU A 50 -2.82 6.21 3.65
C GLU A 50 -2.67 5.54 2.31
N ILE A 51 -2.81 4.22 2.31
CA ILE A 51 -2.69 3.39 1.13
C ILE A 51 -4.08 2.88 0.77
N TYR A 52 -4.40 2.90 -0.52
CA TYR A 52 -5.71 2.46 -0.99
C TYR A 52 -5.57 1.30 -1.95
N PHE A 53 -6.41 0.29 -1.75
CA PHE A 53 -6.40 -0.90 -2.59
C PHE A 53 -6.79 -0.59 -4.03
N SER A 54 -7.69 0.37 -4.23
CA SER A 54 -8.19 0.71 -5.56
C SER A 54 -8.66 2.16 -5.56
N PRO A 55 -8.90 2.72 -6.74
CA PRO A 55 -9.42 4.09 -6.79
C PRO A 55 -10.79 4.21 -6.13
N GLU A 56 -11.57 3.13 -6.15
CA GLU A 56 -12.87 3.15 -5.50
C GLU A 56 -12.72 3.33 -4.01
N VAL A 57 -11.75 2.67 -3.43
CA VAL A 57 -11.48 2.81 -1.99
C VAL A 57 -11.05 4.25 -1.70
N ALA A 58 -10.23 4.83 -2.57
CA ALA A 58 -9.78 6.20 -2.38
C ALA A 58 -10.96 7.17 -2.39
N LEU A 59 -11.98 6.89 -3.19
CA LEU A 59 -13.15 7.75 -3.25
C LEU A 59 -13.99 7.65 -1.98
N GLN A 60 -13.95 6.52 -1.31
CA GLN A 60 -14.69 6.35 -0.07
C GLN A 60 -14.05 7.12 1.07
N ARG A 61 -12.80 7.50 0.90
CA ARG A 61 -12.08 8.22 1.91
C ARG A 61 -12.52 9.68 1.87
#